data_d1e0a2f75a724a00bbf72a79b58dde4d
#
_entry.id   d1e0a2f75a724a00bbf72a79b58dde4d
#
_cell.length_a   1.000
_cell.length_b   1.000
_cell.length_c   1.000
_cell.angle_alpha   90.00
_cell.angle_beta   90.00
_cell.angle_gamma   90.00
#
_symmetry.space_group_name_H-M   'P 1'
#
loop_
_entity.id
_entity.type
_entity.pdbx_description
1 polymer ?
#
loop_
_entity_poly.entity_id
_entity_poly.type
_entity_poly.pdbx_seq_one_letter_code
_entity_poly.pdbx_strand_id
1 'polypeptide(L)'
;MKKNSLELVLLILFLTISNCSNNNTIDSSKVFRYNEHKNINSLDPAFAKDVANIWVVNQLFNGLVEMDKELRVVPSIAKNWDISEDGLTYSFILNKNVKFHQHPKLKNRNVTADDFVYSFDRLLDPKLASPGGWVFDKVKTYSAINDSILEIKLKEPFNAFLGILTMKYCSVVPKEIVEYYGDDFRSNPVGTGPFKFKRWEENIKLVFRKNNEYFQKDSNGNNLPYLEAVAVTFLQDKQSEFLQFIQDNIDFVSGLDDSYKDEVIDTKGELKIEYLDKINLLRGPYLNTEYLAFYLDANKNEISSEILRKAINHGFDRNKMIKYLRNGIGIPANGGFIPMGLPGYSENI
;
A
#
# COMPACT_ATOMS: atom_id res chain seq x y z
N MET A 1 63.95 29.30 0.57
CA MET A 1 63.30 28.14 1.19
C MET A 1 61.82 28.30 1.55
N LYS A 2 61.25 29.53 1.66
CA LYS A 2 59.81 29.71 2.04
C LYS A 2 58.81 29.58 0.87
N LYS A 3 59.25 29.73 -0.40
CA LYS A 3 58.34 29.70 -1.57
C LYS A 3 57.91 28.29 -1.94
N ASN A 4 58.80 27.33 -1.79
CA ASN A 4 58.50 25.90 -2.14
C ASN A 4 57.56 25.21 -1.12
N SER A 5 57.51 25.69 0.14
CA SER A 5 56.63 25.11 1.12
C SER A 5 55.14 25.51 0.94
N LEU A 6 54.91 26.72 0.39
CA LEU A 6 53.57 27.22 0.11
C LEU A 6 52.95 26.50 -1.11
N GLU A 7 53.76 26.23 -2.13
CA GLU A 7 53.33 25.47 -3.31
C GLU A 7 53.02 24.01 -2.98
N LEU A 8 53.81 23.41 -2.07
CA LEU A 8 53.55 22.03 -1.60
C LEU A 8 52.27 21.96 -0.75
N VAL A 9 51.99 22.96 0.09
CA VAL A 9 50.75 23.02 0.88
C VAL A 9 49.53 23.23 -0.02
N LEU A 10 49.64 24.09 -1.05
CA LEU A 10 48.57 24.28 -2.05
C LEU A 10 48.32 23.01 -2.87
N LEU A 11 49.35 22.26 -3.24
CA LEU A 11 49.23 21.01 -3.97
C LEU A 11 48.55 19.92 -3.13
N ILE A 12 48.87 19.82 -1.82
CA ILE A 12 48.25 18.91 -0.88
C ILE A 12 46.78 19.28 -0.65
N LEU A 13 46.47 20.58 -0.55
CA LEU A 13 45.09 21.06 -0.40
C LEU A 13 44.24 20.77 -1.65
N PHE A 14 44.82 20.82 -2.84
CA PHE A 14 44.15 20.50 -4.10
C PHE A 14 43.87 18.97 -4.24
N LEU A 15 44.77 18.14 -3.72
CA LEU A 15 44.60 16.66 -3.71
C LEU A 15 43.54 16.19 -2.72
N THR A 16 43.28 16.93 -1.64
CA THR A 16 42.22 16.57 -0.67
C THR A 16 40.83 16.95 -1.14
N ILE A 17 40.70 17.90 -2.09
CA ILE A 17 39.39 18.29 -2.66
C ILE A 17 38.91 17.29 -3.75
N SER A 18 39.82 16.49 -4.34
CA SER A 18 39.50 15.57 -5.43
C SER A 18 38.92 14.23 -4.98
N ASN A 19 38.79 14.00 -3.67
CA ASN A 19 38.42 12.67 -3.14
C ASN A 19 36.97 12.58 -2.62
N CYS A 20 36.09 13.50 -3.03
CA CYS A 20 34.65 13.42 -2.70
C CYS A 20 33.81 13.41 -3.99
N SER A 21 33.82 12.31 -4.73
CA SER A 21 32.73 12.01 -5.66
C SER A 21 32.62 10.51 -5.99
N ASN A 22 32.29 9.73 -4.95
CA ASN A 22 31.51 8.52 -5.17
C ASN A 22 30.06 8.84 -4.82
N ASN A 23 29.51 9.88 -5.40
CA ASN A 23 28.09 10.10 -5.43
C ASN A 23 27.53 9.12 -6.46
N ASN A 24 27.01 8.00 -6.00
CA ASN A 24 25.95 7.31 -6.71
C ASN A 24 24.76 8.29 -6.79
N THR A 25 24.83 9.24 -7.72
CA THR A 25 23.74 10.14 -8.04
C THR A 25 22.61 9.26 -8.56
N ILE A 26 21.54 9.18 -7.78
CA ILE A 26 20.35 8.46 -8.21
C ILE A 26 19.81 9.25 -9.39
N ASP A 27 19.56 8.55 -10.46
CA ASP A 27 18.84 9.07 -11.60
C ASP A 27 17.46 9.55 -11.13
N SER A 28 17.26 10.86 -11.08
CA SER A 28 16.02 11.47 -10.61
C SER A 28 14.79 11.05 -11.44
N SER A 29 15.00 10.67 -12.72
CA SER A 29 13.95 10.15 -13.58
C SER A 29 13.41 8.77 -13.14
N LYS A 30 14.14 8.09 -12.23
CA LYS A 30 13.74 6.80 -11.65
C LYS A 30 13.24 6.89 -10.21
N VAL A 31 12.92 8.08 -9.74
CA VAL A 31 12.32 8.31 -8.42
C VAL A 31 10.85 8.65 -8.61
N PHE A 32 9.95 7.88 -8.01
CA PHE A 32 8.54 8.20 -7.97
C PHE A 32 8.21 9.02 -6.72
N ARG A 33 7.64 10.19 -6.91
CA ARG A 33 7.32 11.15 -5.87
C ARG A 33 5.81 11.37 -5.81
N TYR A 34 5.22 11.17 -4.65
CA TYR A 34 3.80 11.45 -4.46
C TYR A 34 3.52 12.02 -3.07
N ASN A 35 2.32 12.55 -2.89
CA ASN A 35 1.87 13.08 -1.63
C ASN A 35 0.79 12.18 -0.99
N GLU A 36 0.86 12.03 0.33
CA GLU A 36 -0.17 11.39 1.12
C GLU A 36 -0.78 12.42 2.09
N HIS A 37 -2.09 12.63 2.01
CA HIS A 37 -2.77 13.64 2.83
C HIS A 37 -2.89 13.24 4.30
N LYS A 38 -2.91 11.93 4.57
CA LYS A 38 -3.00 11.39 5.93
C LYS A 38 -1.63 11.02 6.43
N ASN A 39 -1.36 11.43 7.67
CA ASN A 39 -0.16 10.98 8.34
C ASN A 39 -0.21 9.47 8.58
N ILE A 40 0.93 8.84 8.40
CA ILE A 40 1.13 7.42 8.64
C ILE A 40 1.58 7.27 10.09
N ASN A 41 0.98 6.32 10.80
CA ASN A 41 1.30 6.09 12.20
C ASN A 41 2.25 4.91 12.39
N SER A 42 2.30 3.99 11.43
CA SER A 42 3.09 2.77 11.53
C SER A 42 3.43 2.24 10.13
N LEU A 43 4.65 1.75 9.99
CA LEU A 43 5.09 0.95 8.85
C LEU A 43 5.04 -0.55 9.15
N ASP A 44 4.56 -0.94 10.33
CA ASP A 44 4.33 -2.32 10.70
C ASP A 44 3.05 -2.86 10.04
N PRO A 45 3.11 -3.96 9.28
CA PRO A 45 1.94 -4.52 8.60
C PRO A 45 0.81 -4.92 9.56
N ALA A 46 1.11 -5.24 10.82
CA ALA A 46 0.09 -5.55 11.82
C ALA A 46 -0.89 -4.40 12.08
N PHE A 47 -0.53 -3.16 11.69
CA PHE A 47 -1.35 -1.95 11.85
C PHE A 47 -1.80 -1.33 10.54
N ALA A 48 -1.71 -2.04 9.42
CA ALA A 48 -2.09 -1.56 8.10
C ALA A 48 -3.62 -1.54 7.90
N LYS A 49 -4.35 -0.72 8.69
CA LYS A 49 -5.81 -0.67 8.73
C LYS A 49 -6.47 0.32 7.77
N ASP A 50 -5.73 1.31 7.31
CA ASP A 50 -6.23 2.36 6.42
C ASP A 50 -5.39 2.46 5.14
N VAL A 51 -5.94 3.11 4.12
CA VAL A 51 -5.35 3.17 2.77
C VAL A 51 -3.95 3.75 2.78
N ALA A 52 -3.70 4.83 3.56
CA ALA A 52 -2.39 5.46 3.63
C ALA A 52 -1.32 4.50 4.16
N ASN A 53 -1.62 3.78 5.26
CA ASN A 53 -0.73 2.77 5.81
C ASN A 53 -0.57 1.56 4.86
N ILE A 54 -1.68 1.09 4.24
CA ILE A 54 -1.65 -0.03 3.32
C ILE A 54 -0.73 0.26 2.13
N TRP A 55 -0.78 1.46 1.54
CA TRP A 55 0.04 1.81 0.38
C TRP A 55 1.54 1.78 0.67
N VAL A 56 1.96 2.32 1.81
CA VAL A 56 3.38 2.32 2.18
C VAL A 56 3.86 0.94 2.64
N VAL A 57 3.03 0.20 3.37
CA VAL A 57 3.34 -1.18 3.78
C VAL A 57 3.47 -2.09 2.55
N ASN A 58 2.64 -1.88 1.52
CA ASN A 58 2.71 -2.63 0.26
C ASN A 58 4.06 -2.49 -0.46
N GLN A 59 4.78 -1.39 -0.27
CA GLN A 59 6.12 -1.21 -0.84
C GLN A 59 7.20 -2.03 -0.12
N LEU A 60 6.96 -2.35 1.14
CA LEU A 60 7.94 -2.95 2.04
C LEU A 60 7.76 -4.45 2.27
N PHE A 61 6.52 -4.96 2.16
CA PHE A 61 6.18 -6.31 2.60
C PHE A 61 5.35 -7.08 1.56
N ASN A 62 5.50 -8.40 1.59
CA ASN A 62 4.66 -9.33 0.85
C ASN A 62 3.98 -10.33 1.80
N GLY A 63 2.83 -10.85 1.37
CA GLY A 63 2.15 -11.99 1.99
C GLY A 63 2.38 -13.29 1.22
N LEU A 64 1.60 -14.34 1.56
CA LEU A 64 1.57 -15.60 0.82
C LEU A 64 1.09 -15.37 -0.61
N VAL A 65 0.03 -14.62 -0.76
CA VAL A 65 -0.66 -14.30 -2.01
C VAL A 65 -0.88 -12.79 -2.11
N GLU A 66 -1.14 -12.31 -3.31
CA GLU A 66 -1.47 -10.92 -3.57
C GLU A 66 -2.66 -10.83 -4.54
N MET A 67 -3.20 -9.63 -4.71
CA MET A 67 -4.29 -9.39 -5.64
C MET A 67 -3.75 -8.66 -6.88
N ASP A 68 -4.06 -9.17 -8.08
CA ASP A 68 -3.69 -8.52 -9.32
C ASP A 68 -4.63 -7.34 -9.65
N LYS A 69 -4.37 -6.65 -10.75
CA LYS A 69 -5.17 -5.50 -11.19
C LYS A 69 -6.59 -5.86 -11.62
N GLU A 70 -6.86 -7.13 -11.90
CA GLU A 70 -8.17 -7.69 -12.18
C GLU A 70 -8.87 -8.25 -10.92
N LEU A 71 -8.33 -7.98 -9.73
CA LEU A 71 -8.83 -8.45 -8.43
C LEU A 71 -8.83 -9.99 -8.28
N ARG A 72 -7.95 -10.68 -8.98
CA ARG A 72 -7.75 -12.11 -8.82
C ARG A 72 -6.62 -12.37 -7.84
N VAL A 73 -6.78 -13.40 -7.02
CA VAL A 73 -5.71 -13.85 -6.13
C VAL A 73 -4.62 -14.56 -6.93
N VAL A 74 -3.40 -14.07 -6.82
CA VAL A 74 -2.22 -14.60 -7.52
C VAL A 74 -1.09 -14.93 -6.54
N PRO A 75 -0.14 -15.81 -6.93
CA PRO A 75 1.04 -16.11 -6.13
C PRO A 75 1.87 -14.87 -5.77
N SER A 76 2.38 -14.85 -4.52
CA SER A 76 3.39 -13.89 -4.07
C SER A 76 4.56 -14.64 -3.44
N ILE A 77 4.71 -14.72 -2.11
CA ILE A 77 5.74 -15.57 -1.50
C ILE A 77 5.39 -17.05 -1.65
N ALA A 78 4.13 -17.43 -1.59
CA ALA A 78 3.71 -18.75 -2.01
C ALA A 78 3.84 -18.89 -3.53
N LYS A 79 4.56 -19.91 -3.98
CA LYS A 79 4.68 -20.26 -5.40
C LYS A 79 3.38 -20.82 -5.96
N ASN A 80 2.70 -21.64 -5.17
CA ASN A 80 1.38 -22.23 -5.42
C ASN A 80 0.76 -22.67 -4.10
N TRP A 81 -0.47 -23.12 -4.16
CA TRP A 81 -1.19 -23.71 -3.03
C TRP A 81 -2.16 -24.77 -3.49
N ASP A 82 -2.47 -25.69 -2.60
CA ASP A 82 -3.49 -26.72 -2.76
C ASP A 82 -4.58 -26.54 -1.71
N ILE A 83 -5.83 -26.84 -2.08
CA ILE A 83 -6.99 -26.79 -1.18
C ILE A 83 -7.60 -28.19 -1.15
N SER A 84 -7.83 -28.73 0.05
CA SER A 84 -8.47 -30.02 0.21
C SER A 84 -9.91 -30.01 -0.34
N GLU A 85 -10.42 -31.17 -0.73
CA GLU A 85 -11.76 -31.33 -1.32
C GLU A 85 -12.89 -30.79 -0.45
N ASP A 86 -12.72 -30.87 0.88
CA ASP A 86 -13.65 -30.33 1.87
C ASP A 86 -13.52 -28.79 2.07
N GLY A 87 -12.57 -28.15 1.40
CA GLY A 87 -12.33 -26.71 1.51
C GLY A 87 -11.76 -26.23 2.85
N LEU A 88 -11.28 -27.16 3.70
CA LEU A 88 -10.85 -26.85 5.06
C LEU A 88 -9.33 -26.67 5.19
N THR A 89 -8.53 -27.35 4.38
CA THR A 89 -7.06 -27.31 4.49
C THR A 89 -6.46 -26.62 3.28
N TYR A 90 -5.63 -25.62 3.54
CA TYR A 90 -4.85 -24.88 2.56
C TYR A 90 -3.38 -25.17 2.77
N SER A 91 -2.69 -25.73 1.78
CA SER A 91 -1.26 -26.04 1.83
C SER A 91 -0.51 -25.14 0.87
N PHE A 92 0.28 -24.20 1.39
CA PHE A 92 1.05 -23.23 0.61
C PHE A 92 2.48 -23.71 0.45
N ILE A 93 2.97 -23.74 -0.79
CA ILE A 93 4.37 -24.07 -1.12
C ILE A 93 5.11 -22.76 -1.36
N LEU A 94 6.08 -22.43 -0.51
CA LEU A 94 6.80 -21.18 -0.57
C LEU A 94 7.90 -21.18 -1.64
N ASN A 95 8.15 -20.00 -2.20
CA ASN A 95 9.31 -19.76 -3.05
C ASN A 95 10.58 -19.69 -2.17
N LYS A 96 11.52 -20.61 -2.41
CA LYS A 96 12.76 -20.74 -1.62
C LYS A 96 13.77 -19.60 -1.77
N ASN A 97 13.56 -18.69 -2.74
CA ASN A 97 14.51 -17.62 -3.03
C ASN A 97 14.04 -16.24 -2.54
N VAL A 98 13.03 -16.19 -1.70
CA VAL A 98 12.57 -14.93 -1.11
C VAL A 98 13.40 -14.61 0.11
N LYS A 99 14.00 -13.42 0.14
CA LYS A 99 14.81 -12.92 1.23
C LYS A 99 14.17 -11.72 1.90
N PHE A 100 14.40 -11.57 3.19
CA PHE A 100 14.17 -10.30 3.87
C PHE A 100 15.17 -9.24 3.41
N HIS A 101 14.78 -7.97 3.51
CA HIS A 101 15.70 -6.85 3.29
C HIS A 101 16.93 -6.99 4.17
N GLN A 102 18.10 -6.65 3.61
CA GLN A 102 19.36 -6.70 4.36
C GLN A 102 19.30 -5.74 5.57
N HIS A 103 19.69 -6.27 6.73
CA HIS A 103 19.78 -5.51 7.98
C HIS A 103 20.95 -6.03 8.84
N PRO A 104 21.71 -5.16 9.55
CA PRO A 104 22.87 -5.59 10.33
C PRO A 104 22.57 -6.63 11.42
N LYS A 105 21.33 -6.65 11.93
CA LYS A 105 20.89 -7.61 12.97
C LYS A 105 20.22 -8.85 12.40
N LEU A 106 20.01 -8.93 11.09
CA LEU A 106 19.41 -10.07 10.42
C LEU A 106 20.47 -10.74 9.54
N LYS A 107 20.77 -12.01 9.79
CA LYS A 107 21.55 -12.79 8.83
C LYS A 107 20.80 -12.83 7.50
N ASN A 108 21.54 -12.67 6.39
CA ASN A 108 20.93 -12.80 5.07
C ASN A 108 20.40 -14.23 4.89
N ARG A 109 19.11 -14.42 5.10
CA ARG A 109 18.41 -15.69 5.01
C ARG A 109 17.12 -15.59 4.22
N ASN A 110 16.68 -16.73 3.74
CA ASN A 110 15.39 -16.83 3.06
C ASN A 110 14.24 -16.81 4.08
N VAL A 111 13.06 -16.44 3.58
CA VAL A 111 11.79 -16.59 4.29
C VAL A 111 11.46 -18.07 4.40
N THR A 112 10.97 -18.47 5.56
CA THR A 112 10.50 -19.83 5.85
C THR A 112 9.03 -19.82 6.26
N ALA A 113 8.41 -20.99 6.33
CA ALA A 113 7.03 -21.14 6.80
C ALA A 113 6.90 -20.75 8.29
N ASP A 114 7.94 -20.93 9.09
CA ASP A 114 7.94 -20.48 10.50
C ASP A 114 7.85 -18.96 10.64
N ASP A 115 8.37 -18.18 9.66
CA ASP A 115 8.22 -16.73 9.68
C ASP A 115 6.76 -16.30 9.51
N PHE A 116 6.00 -17.04 8.74
CA PHE A 116 4.54 -16.84 8.61
C PHE A 116 3.82 -17.22 9.89
N VAL A 117 4.17 -18.37 10.50
CA VAL A 117 3.61 -18.77 11.81
C VAL A 117 3.83 -17.67 12.83
N TYR A 118 5.07 -17.19 12.96
CA TYR A 118 5.39 -16.06 13.85
C TYR A 118 4.59 -14.80 13.54
N SER A 119 4.46 -14.45 12.26
CA SER A 119 3.72 -13.25 11.83
C SER A 119 2.24 -13.35 12.18
N PHE A 120 1.64 -14.54 12.07
CA PHE A 120 0.25 -14.79 12.42
C PHE A 120 0.02 -14.83 13.94
N ASP A 121 0.91 -15.47 14.69
CA ASP A 121 0.88 -15.46 16.16
C ASP A 121 0.90 -14.03 16.68
N ARG A 122 1.72 -13.19 16.05
CA ARG A 122 1.85 -11.79 16.41
C ARG A 122 0.54 -11.00 16.18
N LEU A 123 -0.23 -11.28 15.11
CA LEU A 123 -1.53 -10.65 14.89
C LEU A 123 -2.56 -11.04 15.95
N LEU A 124 -2.42 -12.23 16.52
CA LEU A 124 -3.32 -12.77 17.53
C LEU A 124 -2.87 -12.47 18.96
N ASP A 125 -1.68 -11.88 19.15
CA ASP A 125 -1.18 -11.50 20.48
C ASP A 125 -2.01 -10.34 21.07
N PRO A 126 -2.73 -10.56 22.19
CA PRO A 126 -3.51 -9.51 22.84
C PRO A 126 -2.66 -8.30 23.29
N LYS A 127 -1.34 -8.51 23.51
CA LYS A 127 -0.44 -7.42 23.91
C LYS A 127 -0.15 -6.47 22.76
N LEU A 128 -0.06 -6.98 21.54
CA LEU A 128 0.09 -6.15 20.34
C LEU A 128 -1.19 -5.39 20.01
N ALA A 129 -2.35 -5.96 20.35
CA ALA A 129 -3.68 -5.39 20.06
C ALA A 129 -3.84 -4.97 18.59
N SER A 130 -3.36 -5.82 17.65
CA SER A 130 -3.47 -5.56 16.22
C SER A 130 -4.94 -5.46 15.80
N PRO A 131 -5.32 -4.44 15.02
CA PRO A 131 -6.66 -4.37 14.43
C PRO A 131 -6.90 -5.46 13.36
N GLY A 132 -5.87 -6.20 12.97
CA GLY A 132 -5.92 -7.24 11.92
C GLY A 132 -6.21 -8.66 12.44
N GLY A 133 -6.34 -8.89 13.75
CA GLY A 133 -6.51 -10.23 14.31
C GLY A 133 -7.72 -10.99 13.77
N TRP A 134 -8.78 -10.28 13.40
CA TRP A 134 -10.03 -10.86 12.84
C TRP A 134 -9.82 -11.66 11.54
N VAL A 135 -8.73 -11.42 10.79
CA VAL A 135 -8.43 -12.16 9.55
C VAL A 135 -8.26 -13.67 9.80
N PHE A 136 -7.99 -14.05 11.05
CA PHE A 136 -7.85 -15.44 11.49
C PHE A 136 -9.06 -15.99 12.23
N ASP A 137 -10.20 -15.28 12.31
CA ASP A 137 -11.40 -15.75 13.05
C ASP A 137 -11.93 -17.10 12.54
N LYS A 138 -11.81 -17.37 11.23
CA LYS A 138 -12.21 -18.64 10.61
C LYS A 138 -11.09 -19.70 10.64
N VAL A 139 -9.88 -19.35 11.07
CA VAL A 139 -8.75 -20.29 11.13
C VAL A 139 -8.86 -21.12 12.41
N LYS A 140 -8.67 -22.42 12.27
CA LYS A 140 -8.60 -23.38 13.36
C LYS A 140 -7.17 -23.55 13.85
N THR A 141 -6.25 -23.81 12.91
CA THR A 141 -4.80 -23.98 13.17
C THR A 141 -4.01 -23.55 11.95
N TYR A 142 -2.75 -23.20 12.16
CA TYR A 142 -1.74 -23.04 11.12
C TYR A 142 -0.42 -23.56 11.64
N SER A 143 0.41 -24.13 10.77
CA SER A 143 1.72 -24.68 11.15
C SER A 143 2.66 -24.77 9.96
N ALA A 144 3.96 -24.62 10.22
CA ALA A 144 5.00 -24.96 9.29
C ALA A 144 5.17 -26.50 9.28
N ILE A 145 4.93 -27.14 8.15
CA ILE A 145 5.21 -28.57 7.97
C ILE A 145 6.72 -28.78 7.77
N ASN A 146 7.36 -27.85 7.10
CA ASN A 146 8.80 -27.68 6.96
C ASN A 146 9.10 -26.24 6.51
N ASP A 147 10.35 -25.89 6.29
CA ASP A 147 10.77 -24.53 5.90
C ASP A 147 10.02 -23.95 4.70
N SER A 148 9.47 -24.79 3.83
CA SER A 148 8.86 -24.40 2.55
C SER A 148 7.37 -24.67 2.43
N ILE A 149 6.76 -25.31 3.42
CA ILE A 149 5.33 -25.69 3.38
C ILE A 149 4.64 -25.17 4.63
N LEU A 150 3.67 -24.28 4.40
CA LEU A 150 2.77 -23.76 5.43
C LEU A 150 1.39 -24.38 5.23
N GLU A 151 0.83 -24.97 6.26
CA GLU A 151 -0.54 -25.49 6.27
C GLU A 151 -1.43 -24.60 7.14
N ILE A 152 -2.61 -24.24 6.61
CA ILE A 152 -3.66 -23.52 7.35
C ILE A 152 -4.94 -24.32 7.29
N LYS A 153 -5.54 -24.59 8.47
CA LYS A 153 -6.83 -25.30 8.57
C LYS A 153 -7.91 -24.34 9.06
N LEU A 154 -9.04 -24.35 8.35
CA LEU A 154 -10.21 -23.57 8.72
C LEU A 154 -11.15 -24.36 9.64
N LYS A 155 -11.99 -23.62 10.38
CA LYS A 155 -13.07 -24.16 11.22
C LYS A 155 -14.25 -24.65 10.37
N GLU A 156 -14.47 -23.99 9.24
CA GLU A 156 -15.53 -24.24 8.26
C GLU A 156 -15.08 -23.79 6.88
N PRO A 157 -15.61 -24.32 5.77
CA PRO A 157 -15.25 -23.88 4.44
C PRO A 157 -15.56 -22.38 4.25
N PHE A 158 -14.59 -21.63 3.69
CA PHE A 158 -14.72 -20.19 3.51
C PHE A 158 -14.07 -19.73 2.21
N ASN A 159 -14.85 -19.57 1.15
CA ASN A 159 -14.37 -19.27 -0.20
C ASN A 159 -13.60 -17.94 -0.31
N ALA A 160 -13.87 -16.96 0.56
CA ALA A 160 -13.19 -15.68 0.56
C ALA A 160 -11.81 -15.71 1.26
N PHE A 161 -11.40 -16.84 1.84
CA PHE A 161 -10.20 -16.92 2.67
C PHE A 161 -8.93 -16.50 1.94
N LEU A 162 -8.72 -16.95 0.71
CA LEU A 162 -7.56 -16.52 -0.09
C LEU A 162 -7.54 -15.00 -0.32
N GLY A 163 -8.72 -14.40 -0.55
CA GLY A 163 -8.84 -12.94 -0.65
C GLY A 163 -8.44 -12.22 0.64
N ILE A 164 -8.80 -12.76 1.80
CA ILE A 164 -8.37 -12.21 3.10
C ILE A 164 -6.84 -12.29 3.26
N LEU A 165 -6.22 -13.37 2.81
CA LEU A 165 -4.77 -13.53 2.88
C LEU A 165 -3.99 -12.53 2.01
N THR A 166 -4.64 -11.83 1.07
CA THR A 166 -4.01 -10.73 0.31
C THR A 166 -3.89 -9.43 1.11
N MET A 167 -4.59 -9.32 2.25
CA MET A 167 -4.54 -8.15 3.12
C MET A 167 -3.15 -7.98 3.73
N LYS A 168 -2.71 -6.74 3.88
CA LYS A 168 -1.35 -6.43 4.37
C LYS A 168 -1.09 -6.87 5.79
N TYR A 169 -2.12 -7.09 6.59
CA TYR A 169 -2.00 -7.76 7.89
C TYR A 169 -1.30 -9.13 7.80
N CYS A 170 -1.54 -9.87 6.71
CA CYS A 170 -0.99 -11.21 6.49
C CYS A 170 0.44 -11.20 5.91
N SER A 171 1.12 -10.05 5.91
CA SER A 171 2.50 -9.95 5.44
C SER A 171 3.47 -10.61 6.41
N VAL A 172 4.53 -11.21 5.85
CA VAL A 172 5.59 -11.84 6.66
C VAL A 172 6.56 -10.82 7.23
N VAL A 173 6.95 -10.99 8.48
CA VAL A 173 7.96 -10.18 9.18
C VAL A 173 9.04 -11.05 9.80
N PRO A 174 10.31 -10.60 9.86
CA PRO A 174 11.39 -11.36 10.48
C PRO A 174 11.34 -11.22 12.01
N LYS A 175 11.19 -12.34 12.72
CA LYS A 175 11.12 -12.39 14.18
C LYS A 175 12.28 -11.63 14.84
N GLU A 176 13.49 -11.86 14.37
CA GLU A 176 14.72 -11.30 14.94
C GLU A 176 14.72 -9.76 14.96
N ILE A 177 14.11 -9.15 13.94
CA ILE A 177 14.05 -7.70 13.82
C ILE A 177 12.90 -7.12 14.65
N VAL A 178 11.75 -7.80 14.63
CA VAL A 178 10.60 -7.39 15.45
C VAL A 178 10.98 -7.45 16.94
N GLU A 179 11.63 -8.51 17.40
CA GLU A 179 12.09 -8.63 18.80
C GLU A 179 13.20 -7.64 19.15
N TYR A 180 14.09 -7.33 18.18
CA TYR A 180 15.17 -6.36 18.40
C TYR A 180 14.64 -4.92 18.60
N TYR A 181 13.65 -4.51 17.81
CA TYR A 181 13.11 -3.15 17.87
C TYR A 181 11.91 -3.01 18.82
N GLY A 182 11.19 -4.10 19.11
CA GLY A 182 9.96 -4.02 19.90
C GLY A 182 8.96 -3.04 19.29
N ASP A 183 8.50 -2.08 20.09
CA ASP A 183 7.55 -1.05 19.65
C ASP A 183 8.10 -0.14 18.54
N ASP A 184 9.41 0.01 18.45
CA ASP A 184 10.07 0.83 17.42
C ASP A 184 10.10 0.13 16.05
N PHE A 185 9.65 -1.14 15.93
CA PHE A 185 9.51 -1.80 14.64
C PHE A 185 8.59 -1.02 13.70
N ARG A 186 7.61 -0.28 14.24
CA ARG A 186 6.74 0.63 13.49
C ARG A 186 7.50 1.62 12.61
N SER A 187 8.70 2.02 12.98
CA SER A 187 9.55 3.00 12.28
C SER A 187 10.86 2.42 11.76
N ASN A 188 11.12 1.14 11.98
CA ASN A 188 12.29 0.40 11.52
C ASN A 188 11.89 -0.90 10.78
N PRO A 189 11.06 -0.81 9.74
CA PRO A 189 10.52 -1.99 9.07
C PRO A 189 11.58 -2.71 8.26
N VAL A 190 11.57 -4.03 8.36
CA VAL A 190 12.32 -4.94 7.50
C VAL A 190 11.34 -5.95 6.93
N GLY A 191 11.14 -5.95 5.63
CA GLY A 191 10.23 -6.83 4.92
C GLY A 191 10.90 -7.55 3.76
N THR A 192 10.09 -7.94 2.78
CA THR A 192 10.50 -8.68 1.58
C THR A 192 10.19 -7.93 0.30
N GLY A 193 9.58 -6.76 0.40
CA GLY A 193 8.97 -6.01 -0.69
C GLY A 193 9.94 -5.46 -1.73
N PRO A 194 9.38 -4.84 -2.80
CA PRO A 194 10.16 -4.28 -3.90
C PRO A 194 11.06 -3.12 -3.47
N PHE A 195 10.71 -2.46 -2.40
CA PHE A 195 11.53 -1.37 -1.85
C PHE A 195 11.90 -1.65 -0.40
N LYS A 196 13.04 -1.06 0.01
CA LYS A 196 13.58 -1.09 1.37
C LYS A 196 13.40 0.26 2.04
N PHE A 197 13.11 0.25 3.32
CA PHE A 197 13.06 1.46 4.14
C PHE A 197 14.41 2.20 4.10
N LYS A 198 14.34 3.53 3.95
CA LYS A 198 15.53 4.39 4.00
C LYS A 198 15.45 5.44 5.08
N ARG A 199 14.35 6.17 5.15
CA ARG A 199 14.16 7.27 6.11
C ARG A 199 12.68 7.56 6.27
N TRP A 200 12.27 7.84 7.49
CA TRP A 200 10.97 8.40 7.81
C TRP A 200 11.15 9.57 8.78
N GLU A 201 10.66 10.71 8.38
CA GLU A 201 10.50 11.91 9.18
C GLU A 201 9.00 12.15 9.27
N GLU A 202 8.44 11.85 10.45
CA GLU A 202 7.01 11.84 10.65
C GLU A 202 6.36 13.16 10.23
N ASN A 203 5.26 13.08 9.49
CA ASN A 203 4.51 14.21 8.94
C ASN A 203 5.27 15.08 7.91
N ILE A 204 6.46 14.69 7.50
CA ILE A 204 7.29 15.45 6.56
C ILE A 204 7.64 14.62 5.34
N LYS A 205 8.33 13.49 5.53
CA LYS A 205 8.85 12.71 4.41
C LYS A 205 9.13 11.25 4.75
N LEU A 206 8.75 10.37 3.83
CA LEU A 206 9.09 8.95 3.87
C LEU A 206 9.80 8.58 2.56
N VAL A 207 10.92 7.87 2.67
CA VAL A 207 11.75 7.50 1.52
C VAL A 207 12.04 6.01 1.55
N PHE A 208 11.81 5.38 0.41
CA PHE A 208 12.15 4.00 0.13
C PHE A 208 13.20 3.91 -0.98
N ARG A 209 14.03 2.86 -0.94
CA ARG A 209 15.03 2.55 -1.96
C ARG A 209 14.76 1.17 -2.55
N LYS A 210 15.10 1.02 -3.82
CA LYS A 210 15.01 -0.25 -4.55
C LYS A 210 15.60 -1.42 -3.76
N ASN A 211 14.89 -2.52 -3.74
CA ASN A 211 15.40 -3.81 -3.33
C ASN A 211 15.96 -4.56 -4.55
N ASN A 212 17.29 -4.57 -4.71
CA ASN A 212 17.94 -5.25 -5.84
C ASN A 212 17.83 -6.79 -5.77
N GLU A 213 17.46 -7.34 -4.61
CA GLU A 213 17.25 -8.78 -4.40
C GLU A 213 15.75 -9.15 -4.40
N TYR A 214 14.89 -8.27 -4.94
CA TYR A 214 13.45 -8.56 -5.01
C TYR A 214 13.20 -9.76 -5.91
N PHE A 215 12.36 -10.67 -5.46
CA PHE A 215 12.18 -11.98 -6.08
C PHE A 215 11.28 -11.99 -7.31
N GLN A 216 10.40 -10.98 -7.45
CA GLN A 216 9.47 -10.93 -8.59
C GLN A 216 10.14 -10.34 -9.84
N LYS A 217 9.64 -10.81 -10.99
CA LYS A 217 10.03 -10.35 -12.32
C LYS A 217 8.79 -9.98 -13.12
N ASP A 218 8.97 -9.15 -14.12
CA ASP A 218 7.93 -8.87 -15.10
C ASP A 218 7.70 -10.05 -16.06
N SER A 219 6.71 -9.92 -16.94
CA SER A 219 6.39 -10.92 -17.96
C SER A 219 7.52 -11.23 -18.96
N ASN A 220 8.49 -10.32 -19.07
CA ASN A 220 9.66 -10.46 -19.95
C ASN A 220 10.88 -11.03 -19.20
N GLY A 221 10.75 -11.32 -17.90
CA GLY A 221 11.83 -11.84 -17.07
C GLY A 221 12.78 -10.77 -16.50
N ASN A 222 12.47 -9.48 -16.64
CA ASN A 222 13.25 -8.40 -16.04
C ASN A 222 12.98 -8.30 -14.54
N ASN A 223 14.02 -7.95 -13.78
CA ASN A 223 13.90 -7.78 -12.34
C ASN A 223 13.06 -6.54 -11.99
N LEU A 224 12.13 -6.69 -11.07
CA LEU A 224 11.38 -5.59 -10.46
C LEU A 224 12.10 -5.10 -9.18
N PRO A 225 11.82 -3.87 -8.71
CA PRO A 225 11.10 -2.80 -9.40
C PRO A 225 12.01 -2.06 -10.41
N TYR A 226 11.41 -1.33 -11.36
CA TYR A 226 12.16 -0.49 -12.30
C TYR A 226 12.67 0.79 -11.66
N LEU A 227 11.91 1.34 -10.70
CA LEU A 227 12.24 2.56 -10.00
C LEU A 227 13.38 2.35 -8.99
N GLU A 228 14.21 3.36 -8.80
CA GLU A 228 15.31 3.36 -7.83
C GLU A 228 14.86 3.81 -6.43
N ALA A 229 13.77 4.59 -6.37
CA ALA A 229 13.24 5.07 -5.09
C ALA A 229 11.77 5.47 -5.21
N VAL A 230 11.11 5.50 -4.04
CA VAL A 230 9.80 6.13 -3.85
C VAL A 230 9.95 7.15 -2.72
N ALA A 231 9.46 8.35 -2.95
CA ALA A 231 9.48 9.45 -1.98
C ALA A 231 8.05 9.94 -1.72
N VAL A 232 7.62 9.88 -0.48
CA VAL A 232 6.29 10.32 -0.04
C VAL A 232 6.43 11.60 0.77
N THR A 233 5.66 12.61 0.43
CA THR A 233 5.48 13.84 1.22
C THR A 233 4.14 13.80 1.95
N PHE A 234 3.96 14.64 2.97
CA PHE A 234 2.75 14.69 3.78
C PHE A 234 2.19 16.12 3.83
N LEU A 235 1.68 16.58 2.69
CA LEU A 235 0.99 17.86 2.59
C LEU A 235 -0.52 17.62 2.79
N GLN A 236 -1.08 18.24 3.81
CA GLN A 236 -2.52 18.09 4.09
C GLN A 236 -3.39 18.95 3.18
N ASP A 237 -2.87 20.11 2.77
CA ASP A 237 -3.56 21.05 1.88
C ASP A 237 -3.47 20.60 0.43
N LYS A 238 -4.61 20.36 -0.18
CA LYS A 238 -4.72 19.85 -1.55
C LYS A 238 -4.31 20.87 -2.61
N GLN A 239 -4.46 22.15 -2.34
CA GLN A 239 -4.01 23.19 -3.25
C GLN A 239 -2.48 23.27 -3.27
N SER A 240 -1.84 23.13 -2.11
CA SER A 240 -0.38 23.02 -2.01
C SER A 240 0.14 21.77 -2.73
N GLU A 241 -0.54 20.62 -2.61
CA GLU A 241 -0.20 19.41 -3.35
C GLU A 241 -0.26 19.65 -4.86
N PHE A 242 -1.34 20.26 -5.35
CA PHE A 242 -1.50 20.56 -6.78
C PHE A 242 -0.40 21.51 -7.29
N LEU A 243 -0.04 22.54 -6.52
CA LEU A 243 1.08 23.43 -6.88
C LEU A 243 2.41 22.68 -6.97
N GLN A 244 2.68 21.73 -6.06
CA GLN A 244 3.87 20.87 -6.14
C GLN A 244 3.86 19.99 -7.38
N PHE A 245 2.68 19.50 -7.77
CA PHE A 245 2.50 18.69 -8.99
C PHE A 245 2.77 19.51 -10.26
N ILE A 246 2.19 20.70 -10.38
CA ILE A 246 2.40 21.59 -11.55
C ILE A 246 3.86 22.07 -11.66
N GLN A 247 4.59 22.11 -10.54
CA GLN A 247 6.01 22.47 -10.48
C GLN A 247 6.96 21.27 -10.67
N ASP A 248 6.43 20.08 -11.04
CA ASP A 248 7.19 18.84 -11.20
C ASP A 248 7.94 18.37 -9.93
N ASN A 249 7.48 18.78 -8.74
CA ASN A 249 8.05 18.33 -7.47
C ASN A 249 7.46 17.00 -7.00
N ILE A 250 6.26 16.65 -7.44
CA ILE A 250 5.62 15.34 -7.29
C ILE A 250 5.11 14.84 -8.65
N ASP A 251 5.09 13.52 -8.83
CA ASP A 251 4.81 12.87 -10.12
C ASP A 251 3.36 12.38 -10.22
N PHE A 252 2.62 12.38 -9.11
CA PHE A 252 1.27 11.82 -9.06
C PHE A 252 0.41 12.53 -8.01
N VAL A 253 -0.83 12.81 -8.39
CA VAL A 253 -1.90 13.32 -7.51
C VAL A 253 -3.07 12.34 -7.56
N SER A 254 -3.54 11.89 -6.40
CA SER A 254 -4.69 11.01 -6.28
C SER A 254 -5.96 11.80 -6.01
N GLY A 255 -6.87 11.78 -6.98
CA GLY A 255 -8.13 12.51 -6.92
C GLY A 255 -7.97 13.98 -7.28
N LEU A 256 -8.97 14.51 -7.99
CA LEU A 256 -9.07 15.93 -8.31
C LEU A 256 -9.92 16.62 -7.27
N ASP A 257 -9.36 17.59 -6.58
CA ASP A 257 -10.07 18.41 -5.60
C ASP A 257 -10.87 19.52 -6.31
N ASP A 258 -12.01 19.88 -5.73
CA ASP A 258 -12.90 20.90 -6.29
C ASP A 258 -12.23 22.27 -6.40
N SER A 259 -11.20 22.55 -5.60
CA SER A 259 -10.48 23.85 -5.59
C SER A 259 -9.65 24.11 -6.86
N TYR A 260 -9.20 23.05 -7.56
CA TYR A 260 -8.38 23.17 -8.79
C TYR A 260 -8.87 22.30 -9.95
N LYS A 261 -9.90 21.51 -9.74
CA LYS A 261 -10.44 20.60 -10.74
C LYS A 261 -10.83 21.35 -12.03
N ASP A 262 -11.56 22.47 -11.89
CA ASP A 262 -12.02 23.29 -13.02
C ASP A 262 -10.87 24.00 -13.75
N GLU A 263 -9.67 24.02 -13.16
CA GLU A 263 -8.47 24.49 -13.85
C GLU A 263 -7.94 23.44 -14.81
N VAL A 264 -7.97 22.16 -14.43
CA VAL A 264 -7.30 21.06 -15.14
C VAL A 264 -8.21 20.35 -16.14
N ILE A 265 -9.50 20.15 -15.79
CA ILE A 265 -10.47 19.44 -16.63
C ILE A 265 -11.63 20.33 -17.06
N ASP A 266 -12.21 20.00 -18.21
CA ASP A 266 -13.38 20.65 -18.74
C ASP A 266 -14.70 20.08 -18.15
N THR A 267 -15.84 20.61 -18.58
CA THR A 267 -17.15 20.15 -18.13
C THR A 267 -17.53 18.74 -18.58
N LYS A 268 -16.76 18.14 -19.49
CA LYS A 268 -16.90 16.74 -19.92
C LYS A 268 -15.96 15.81 -19.14
N GLY A 269 -15.14 16.39 -18.24
CA GLY A 269 -14.15 15.66 -17.47
C GLY A 269 -12.89 15.31 -18.28
N GLU A 270 -12.64 15.95 -19.42
CA GLU A 270 -11.41 15.77 -20.20
C GLU A 270 -10.35 16.81 -19.80
N LEU A 271 -9.06 16.48 -20.00
CA LEU A 271 -8.00 17.46 -19.79
C LEU A 271 -8.17 18.65 -20.71
N LYS A 272 -7.98 19.85 -20.18
CA LYS A 272 -7.90 21.06 -20.98
C LYS A 272 -6.66 21.04 -21.86
N ILE A 273 -6.73 21.77 -23.00
CA ILE A 273 -5.73 21.73 -24.05
C ILE A 273 -4.31 22.10 -23.56
N GLU A 274 -4.19 22.99 -22.59
CA GLU A 274 -2.93 23.44 -21.98
C GLU A 274 -2.20 22.36 -21.17
N TYR A 275 -2.88 21.26 -20.85
CA TYR A 275 -2.36 20.15 -20.04
C TYR A 275 -2.12 18.86 -20.82
N LEU A 276 -2.62 18.75 -22.08
CA LEU A 276 -2.57 17.51 -22.86
C LEU A 276 -1.14 16.95 -23.05
N ASP A 277 -0.15 17.82 -23.21
CA ASP A 277 1.25 17.43 -23.41
C ASP A 277 2.04 17.32 -22.08
N LYS A 278 1.42 17.62 -20.95
CA LYS A 278 2.11 17.71 -19.65
C LYS A 278 1.62 16.69 -18.64
N ILE A 279 0.35 16.31 -18.71
CA ILE A 279 -0.33 15.51 -17.69
C ILE A 279 -1.01 14.31 -18.35
N ASN A 280 -0.89 13.15 -17.72
CA ASN A 280 -1.66 11.96 -18.07
C ASN A 280 -2.83 11.81 -17.09
N LEU A 281 -4.06 11.86 -17.60
CA LEU A 281 -5.25 11.62 -16.80
C LEU A 281 -5.54 10.12 -16.72
N LEU A 282 -5.38 9.55 -15.54
CA LEU A 282 -5.74 8.17 -15.26
C LEU A 282 -7.17 8.10 -14.76
N ARG A 283 -7.99 7.25 -15.38
CA ARG A 283 -9.38 7.02 -15.01
C ARG A 283 -9.61 5.54 -14.79
N GLY A 284 -10.46 5.23 -13.83
CA GLY A 284 -10.84 3.86 -13.55
C GLY A 284 -11.97 3.80 -12.53
N PRO A 285 -12.61 2.64 -12.38
CA PRO A 285 -13.56 2.45 -11.30
C PRO A 285 -12.82 2.58 -9.96
N TYR A 286 -13.24 3.54 -9.16
CA TYR A 286 -12.84 3.62 -7.77
C TYR A 286 -13.78 2.72 -6.98
N LEU A 287 -13.30 1.55 -6.55
CA LEU A 287 -14.10 0.46 -5.96
C LEU A 287 -14.66 0.86 -4.58
N ASN A 288 -15.39 1.95 -4.54
CA ASN A 288 -15.99 2.52 -3.36
C ASN A 288 -17.41 3.01 -3.66
N THR A 289 -18.29 2.86 -2.67
CA THR A 289 -19.65 3.41 -2.71
C THR A 289 -19.78 4.41 -1.56
N GLU A 290 -20.03 5.68 -1.89
CA GLU A 290 -20.37 6.69 -0.90
C GLU A 290 -21.87 6.60 -0.57
N TYR A 291 -22.19 6.59 0.71
CA TYR A 291 -23.55 6.43 1.18
C TYR A 291 -23.86 7.26 2.42
N LEU A 292 -25.12 7.57 2.61
CA LEU A 292 -25.64 8.14 3.84
C LEU A 292 -26.20 7.02 4.72
N ALA A 293 -25.57 6.80 5.87
CA ALA A 293 -26.04 5.84 6.86
C ALA A 293 -26.92 6.51 7.91
N PHE A 294 -27.95 5.80 8.36
CA PHE A 294 -28.77 6.20 9.49
C PHE A 294 -28.39 5.40 10.72
N TYR A 295 -28.04 6.09 11.79
CA TYR A 295 -27.83 5.44 13.09
C TYR A 295 -29.20 5.13 13.72
N LEU A 296 -29.52 3.86 13.81
CA LEU A 296 -30.76 3.36 14.39
C LEU A 296 -30.51 2.95 15.84
N ASP A 297 -30.70 3.89 16.78
CA ASP A 297 -30.66 3.59 18.19
C ASP A 297 -31.99 2.98 18.67
N ALA A 298 -31.90 2.06 19.65
CA ALA A 298 -33.05 1.46 20.30
C ALA A 298 -33.99 2.47 21.00
N ASN A 299 -33.50 3.68 21.24
CA ASN A 299 -34.21 4.77 21.90
C ASN A 299 -35.07 5.67 21.01
N LYS A 300 -35.71 5.12 19.97
CA LYS A 300 -36.76 5.77 19.16
C LYS A 300 -36.50 7.24 18.81
N ASN A 301 -35.64 7.48 17.86
CA ASN A 301 -35.57 8.76 17.18
C ASN A 301 -36.48 8.75 15.93
N GLU A 302 -36.79 9.92 15.34
CA GLU A 302 -37.64 10.06 14.16
C GLU A 302 -37.10 9.26 12.96
N ILE A 303 -35.77 9.11 12.85
CA ILE A 303 -35.08 8.34 11.79
C ILE A 303 -35.35 6.83 11.90
N SER A 304 -35.83 6.33 13.03
CA SER A 304 -36.28 4.94 13.18
C SER A 304 -37.47 4.60 12.28
N SER A 305 -38.22 5.62 11.81
CA SER A 305 -39.29 5.43 10.83
C SER A 305 -38.75 5.00 9.48
N GLU A 306 -39.14 3.82 9.01
CA GLU A 306 -38.80 3.33 7.67
C GLU A 306 -39.33 4.25 6.57
N ILE A 307 -40.54 4.80 6.78
CA ILE A 307 -41.18 5.72 5.83
C ILE A 307 -40.31 6.98 5.65
N LEU A 308 -39.79 7.54 6.74
CA LEU A 308 -38.92 8.71 6.66
C LEU A 308 -37.63 8.42 5.92
N ARG A 309 -36.97 7.27 6.18
CA ARG A 309 -35.76 6.87 5.47
C ARG A 309 -36.01 6.67 3.98
N LYS A 310 -37.14 6.07 3.60
CA LYS A 310 -37.56 5.93 2.19
C LYS A 310 -37.82 7.30 1.56
N ALA A 311 -38.49 8.21 2.27
CA ALA A 311 -38.74 9.57 1.78
C ALA A 311 -37.42 10.32 1.49
N ILE A 312 -36.44 10.24 2.41
CA ILE A 312 -35.11 10.83 2.22
C ILE A 312 -34.42 10.21 0.98
N ASN A 313 -34.46 8.88 0.83
CA ASN A 313 -33.85 8.20 -0.29
C ASN A 313 -34.46 8.60 -1.65
N HIS A 314 -35.78 8.79 -1.72
CA HIS A 314 -36.46 9.22 -2.92
C HIS A 314 -36.36 10.75 -3.18
N GLY A 315 -36.20 11.54 -2.12
CA GLY A 315 -35.99 13.00 -2.22
C GLY A 315 -34.58 13.41 -2.65
N PHE A 316 -33.63 12.48 -2.72
CA PHE A 316 -32.24 12.75 -3.03
C PHE A 316 -31.91 12.43 -4.48
N ASP A 317 -31.72 13.47 -5.30
CA ASP A 317 -31.37 13.34 -6.72
C ASP A 317 -29.86 13.12 -6.90
N ARG A 318 -29.45 11.85 -6.99
CA ARG A 318 -28.06 11.44 -7.14
C ARG A 318 -27.41 11.97 -8.42
N ASN A 319 -28.15 12.04 -9.52
CA ASN A 319 -27.65 12.55 -10.79
C ASN A 319 -27.30 14.03 -10.70
N LYS A 320 -28.21 14.84 -10.09
CA LYS A 320 -27.92 16.27 -9.86
C LYS A 320 -26.74 16.46 -8.91
N MET A 321 -26.67 15.69 -7.85
CA MET A 321 -25.53 15.74 -6.93
C MET A 321 -24.21 15.50 -7.65
N ILE A 322 -24.12 14.41 -8.42
CA ILE A 322 -22.91 14.08 -9.18
C ILE A 322 -22.60 15.18 -10.19
N LYS A 323 -23.60 15.65 -10.94
CA LYS A 323 -23.42 16.67 -11.96
C LYS A 323 -22.93 18.01 -11.40
N TYR A 324 -23.54 18.50 -10.32
CA TYR A 324 -23.30 19.85 -9.82
C TYR A 324 -22.36 19.96 -8.64
N LEU A 325 -22.26 18.91 -7.80
CA LEU A 325 -21.37 18.90 -6.63
C LEU A 325 -20.12 18.05 -6.83
N ARG A 326 -20.12 17.14 -7.81
CA ARG A 326 -18.99 16.26 -8.11
C ARG A 326 -18.46 16.43 -9.54
N ASN A 327 -18.96 17.43 -10.29
CA ASN A 327 -18.58 17.75 -11.68
C ASN A 327 -18.60 16.54 -12.62
N GLY A 328 -19.58 15.67 -12.47
CA GLY A 328 -19.70 14.47 -13.29
C GLY A 328 -18.74 13.34 -12.91
N ILE A 329 -17.96 13.46 -11.82
CA ILE A 329 -17.08 12.39 -11.35
C ILE A 329 -17.88 11.41 -10.50
N GLY A 330 -17.95 10.16 -10.96
CA GLY A 330 -18.71 9.10 -10.33
C GLY A 330 -19.98 8.73 -11.08
N ILE A 331 -20.65 7.69 -10.61
CA ILE A 331 -21.94 7.20 -11.13
C ILE A 331 -22.94 7.04 -9.98
N PRO A 332 -24.25 7.21 -10.22
CA PRO A 332 -25.26 6.95 -9.19
C PRO A 332 -25.24 5.49 -8.74
N ALA A 333 -25.18 5.26 -7.42
CA ALA A 333 -25.21 3.91 -6.85
C ALA A 333 -26.66 3.36 -6.82
N ASN A 334 -27.30 3.20 -8.00
CA ASN A 334 -28.66 2.71 -8.11
C ASN A 334 -28.75 1.21 -7.85
N GLY A 335 -27.65 0.47 -8.05
CA GLY A 335 -27.54 -0.98 -7.83
C GLY A 335 -27.10 -1.39 -6.42
N GLY A 336 -27.20 -0.52 -5.42
CA GLY A 336 -26.86 -0.83 -4.04
C GLY A 336 -25.41 -0.55 -3.64
N PHE A 337 -24.89 -1.30 -2.64
CA PHE A 337 -23.59 -1.04 -2.03
C PHE A 337 -22.38 -1.60 -2.80
N ILE A 338 -22.59 -2.58 -3.66
CA ILE A 338 -21.50 -3.17 -4.41
C ILE A 338 -21.15 -2.25 -5.57
N PRO A 339 -19.95 -1.63 -5.62
CA PRO A 339 -19.57 -0.74 -6.69
C PRO A 339 -19.31 -1.50 -8.00
N MET A 340 -19.50 -0.79 -9.12
CA MET A 340 -19.14 -1.32 -10.44
C MET A 340 -17.67 -1.73 -10.47
N GLY A 341 -17.40 -2.92 -11.03
CA GLY A 341 -16.07 -3.52 -11.08
C GLY A 341 -15.84 -4.63 -10.05
N LEU A 342 -16.71 -4.78 -9.06
CA LEU A 342 -16.65 -5.91 -8.12
C LEU A 342 -17.62 -7.03 -8.50
N PRO A 343 -17.25 -8.30 -8.20
CA PRO A 343 -18.18 -9.42 -8.33
C PRO A 343 -19.45 -9.18 -7.51
N GLY A 344 -20.61 -9.46 -8.10
CA GLY A 344 -21.91 -9.23 -7.45
C GLY A 344 -22.51 -7.83 -7.70
N TYR A 345 -21.84 -6.96 -8.45
CA TYR A 345 -22.47 -5.74 -8.94
C TYR A 345 -23.67 -6.07 -9.85
N SER A 346 -24.76 -5.36 -9.66
CA SER A 346 -25.96 -5.43 -10.51
C SER A 346 -26.49 -4.01 -10.72
N GLU A 347 -26.86 -3.68 -11.96
CA GLU A 347 -27.55 -2.41 -12.27
C GLU A 347 -29.02 -2.45 -11.90
N ASN A 348 -29.59 -3.65 -11.77
CA ASN A 348 -31.00 -3.92 -11.55
C ASN A 348 -31.19 -4.57 -10.15
N ILE A 349 -31.42 -3.74 -9.16
CA ILE A 349 -31.88 -4.18 -7.83
C ILE A 349 -33.23 -3.55 -7.54
#